data_5fd60c4ebd5907072fad2383cb47fd42
#
_entry.id   5fd60c4ebd5907072fad2383cb47fd42
#
_cell.length_a   1.000
_cell.length_b   1.000
_cell.length_c   1.000
_cell.angle_alpha   90.00
_cell.angle_beta   90.00
_cell.angle_gamma   90.00
#
_symmetry.space_group_name_H-M   'P 1'
#
loop_
_entity.id
_entity.type
_entity.pdbx_description
1 polymer ?
#
loop_
_entity_poly.entity_id
_entity_poly.type
_entity_poly.pdbx_seq_one_letter_code
_entity_poly.pdbx_strand_id
1 'polypeptide(L)'
;MCFDECPALPAERDEIARSMRMSMRWAERSRAAFGNRPGHALFGIQQGGLDEQLRGESADALKAIGFEGYAVGGLAVGEGQKAMFEVLDFAPDQLPEDKPRYLMGVGKPDDIVGAVKRGIDMMDCVLPSRSGRTGQVFTRRGVVNIKNARHQDDPRPLDEACGCPACSNYSRAYLHHVFRSQEIISSMLLTWHNLHYFQEIMQQMRDAIAVDDFAGFESQFHAQRALGDIEPV
;
A
#
# COMPACT_ATOMS: atom_id res chain seq x y z
N MET A 1 -14.96 -2.98 -8.33
CA MET A 1 -14.04 -2.48 -9.37
C MET A 1 -14.63 -2.80 -10.73
N CYS A 2 -14.45 -1.94 -11.75
CA CYS A 2 -14.70 -2.35 -13.13
C CYS A 2 -13.67 -3.39 -13.59
N PHE A 3 -13.92 -4.05 -14.74
CA PHE A 3 -12.91 -4.92 -15.35
C PHE A 3 -11.84 -4.08 -16.05
N ASP A 4 -10.59 -4.55 -15.97
CA ASP A 4 -9.44 -3.97 -16.63
C ASP A 4 -8.47 -5.03 -17.16
N GLU A 5 -7.57 -4.62 -18.02
CA GLU A 5 -6.39 -5.38 -18.42
C GLU A 5 -5.14 -4.60 -17.99
N CYS A 6 -4.27 -5.25 -17.23
CA CYS A 6 -2.99 -4.72 -16.81
C CYS A 6 -1.86 -5.48 -17.58
N PRO A 7 -1.27 -4.87 -18.62
CA PRO A 7 -0.16 -5.52 -19.33
C PRO A 7 1.06 -5.63 -18.42
N ALA A 8 1.83 -6.72 -18.60
CA ALA A 8 3.10 -6.86 -17.87
C ALA A 8 4.11 -5.82 -18.38
N LEU A 9 4.91 -5.25 -17.50
CA LEU A 9 5.98 -4.34 -17.86
C LEU A 9 7.34 -5.08 -17.90
N PRO A 10 8.25 -4.71 -18.82
CA PRO A 10 8.11 -3.66 -19.84
C PRO A 10 7.24 -4.09 -21.01
N ALA A 11 6.46 -3.15 -21.56
CA ALA A 11 5.65 -3.33 -22.77
C ALA A 11 5.80 -2.11 -23.68
N GLU A 12 5.60 -2.34 -24.99
CA GLU A 12 5.64 -1.27 -25.98
C GLU A 12 4.42 -0.32 -25.80
N ARG A 13 4.63 0.97 -26.12
CA ARG A 13 3.61 2.00 -25.93
C ARG A 13 2.29 1.68 -26.63
N ASP A 14 2.35 1.10 -27.84
CA ASP A 14 1.16 0.76 -28.62
C ASP A 14 0.37 -0.40 -27.97
N GLU A 15 1.05 -1.34 -27.32
CA GLU A 15 0.42 -2.41 -26.56
C GLU A 15 -0.27 -1.84 -25.31
N ILE A 16 0.39 -0.98 -24.56
CA ILE A 16 -0.17 -0.29 -23.40
C ILE A 16 -1.41 0.52 -23.81
N ALA A 17 -1.35 1.27 -24.92
CA ALA A 17 -2.46 2.06 -25.42
C ALA A 17 -3.66 1.19 -25.83
N ARG A 18 -3.40 0.06 -26.52
CA ARG A 18 -4.43 -0.91 -26.92
C ARG A 18 -5.14 -1.51 -25.70
N SER A 19 -4.37 -1.95 -24.72
CA SER A 19 -4.85 -2.54 -23.48
C SER A 19 -5.67 -1.53 -22.66
N MET A 20 -5.15 -0.31 -22.49
CA MET A 20 -5.84 0.78 -21.81
C MET A 20 -7.19 1.07 -22.46
N ARG A 21 -7.25 1.26 -23.78
CA ARG A 21 -8.51 1.53 -24.50
C ARG A 21 -9.49 0.36 -24.43
N MET A 22 -9.01 -0.88 -24.34
CA MET A 22 -9.86 -2.04 -24.07
C MET A 22 -10.45 -1.97 -22.67
N SER A 23 -9.66 -1.63 -21.68
CA SER A 23 -10.13 -1.43 -20.29
C SER A 23 -11.20 -0.34 -20.21
N MET A 24 -11.11 0.74 -20.99
CA MET A 24 -12.14 1.79 -21.01
C MET A 24 -13.46 1.27 -21.56
N ARG A 25 -13.45 0.46 -22.64
CA ARG A 25 -14.68 -0.20 -23.13
C ARG A 25 -15.28 -1.16 -22.12
N TRP A 26 -14.46 -1.84 -21.34
CA TRP A 26 -14.92 -2.72 -20.25
C TRP A 26 -15.46 -1.93 -19.08
N ALA A 27 -14.90 -0.76 -18.78
CA ALA A 27 -15.38 0.15 -17.76
C ALA A 27 -16.82 0.64 -18.08
N GLU A 28 -17.10 1.02 -19.33
CA GLU A 28 -18.47 1.37 -19.80
C GLU A 28 -19.45 0.20 -19.59
N ARG A 29 -19.07 -0.99 -20.02
CA ARG A 29 -19.91 -2.19 -19.86
C ARG A 29 -20.11 -2.54 -18.38
N SER A 30 -19.09 -2.40 -17.56
CA SER A 30 -19.16 -2.62 -16.11
C SER A 30 -20.10 -1.62 -15.46
N ARG A 31 -20.04 -0.34 -15.85
CA ARG A 31 -20.94 0.71 -15.34
C ARG A 31 -22.38 0.46 -15.75
N ALA A 32 -22.62 0.11 -17.00
CA ALA A 32 -23.97 -0.23 -17.49
C ALA A 32 -24.57 -1.43 -16.76
N ALA A 33 -23.77 -2.50 -16.55
CA ALA A 33 -24.22 -3.69 -15.85
C ALA A 33 -24.41 -3.47 -14.33
N PHE A 34 -23.61 -2.60 -13.71
CA PHE A 34 -23.73 -2.25 -12.30
C PHE A 34 -25.01 -1.45 -12.03
N GLY A 35 -25.35 -0.51 -12.91
CA GLY A 35 -26.54 0.35 -12.77
C GLY A 35 -26.51 1.19 -11.50
N ASN A 36 -27.68 1.40 -10.90
CA ASN A 36 -27.84 2.08 -9.62
C ASN A 36 -28.06 1.04 -8.50
N ARG A 37 -27.14 0.97 -7.55
CA ARG A 37 -27.20 0.06 -6.39
C ARG A 37 -26.96 0.85 -5.11
N PRO A 38 -28.01 1.31 -4.41
CA PRO A 38 -27.88 2.05 -3.16
C PRO A 38 -26.99 1.30 -2.15
N GLY A 39 -26.08 2.02 -1.49
CA GLY A 39 -25.13 1.44 -0.53
C GLY A 39 -23.92 0.73 -1.15
N HIS A 40 -23.77 0.74 -2.48
CA HIS A 40 -22.63 0.17 -3.18
C HIS A 40 -21.94 1.23 -4.05
N ALA A 41 -20.62 1.10 -4.21
CA ALA A 41 -19.80 1.95 -5.06
C ALA A 41 -19.08 1.11 -6.12
N LEU A 42 -18.99 1.63 -7.34
CA LEU A 42 -18.18 1.06 -8.40
C LEU A 42 -16.99 2.00 -8.68
N PHE A 43 -15.80 1.46 -8.68
CA PHE A 43 -14.57 2.22 -8.99
C PHE A 43 -14.12 1.98 -10.42
N GLY A 44 -13.79 3.07 -11.13
CA GLY A 44 -13.05 3.05 -12.38
C GLY A 44 -11.58 2.78 -12.14
N ILE A 45 -10.86 2.20 -13.12
CA ILE A 45 -9.43 1.91 -13.01
C ILE A 45 -8.69 2.63 -14.12
N GLN A 46 -7.88 3.64 -13.77
CA GLN A 46 -6.98 4.34 -14.68
C GLN A 46 -5.83 3.40 -15.07
N GLN A 47 -5.67 3.17 -16.37
CA GLN A 47 -4.57 2.43 -16.96
C GLN A 47 -3.73 3.35 -17.87
N GLY A 48 -2.59 2.90 -18.38
CA GLY A 48 -1.71 3.69 -19.26
C GLY A 48 -0.22 3.48 -18.98
N GLY A 49 0.14 2.48 -18.17
CA GLY A 49 1.53 2.19 -17.81
C GLY A 49 2.22 3.37 -17.13
N LEU A 50 3.40 3.73 -17.63
CA LEU A 50 4.17 4.89 -17.15
C LEU A 50 3.97 6.15 -18.02
N ASP A 51 3.08 6.10 -19.02
CA ASP A 51 2.86 7.17 -20.00
C ASP A 51 1.78 8.14 -19.51
N GLU A 52 2.18 9.39 -19.23
CA GLU A 52 1.30 10.44 -18.71
C GLU A 52 0.12 10.74 -19.65
N GLN A 53 0.36 10.73 -20.97
CA GLN A 53 -0.65 11.01 -21.99
C GLN A 53 -1.74 9.92 -22.01
N LEU A 54 -1.30 8.64 -21.98
CA LEU A 54 -2.22 7.50 -21.95
C LEU A 54 -3.04 7.48 -20.66
N ARG A 55 -2.43 7.84 -19.52
CA ARG A 55 -3.17 7.97 -18.26
C ARG A 55 -4.17 9.11 -18.29
N GLY A 56 -3.84 10.23 -18.92
CA GLY A 56 -4.78 11.34 -19.16
C GLY A 56 -5.96 10.89 -20.03
N GLU A 57 -5.71 10.19 -21.16
CA GLU A 57 -6.76 9.61 -22.01
C GLU A 57 -7.67 8.68 -21.23
N SER A 58 -7.07 7.82 -20.39
CA SER A 58 -7.82 6.89 -19.51
C SER A 58 -8.67 7.63 -18.48
N ALA A 59 -8.09 8.64 -17.81
CA ALA A 59 -8.79 9.44 -16.80
C ALA A 59 -9.99 10.18 -17.39
N ASP A 60 -9.83 10.77 -18.57
CA ASP A 60 -10.91 11.49 -19.26
C ASP A 60 -12.07 10.57 -19.65
N ALA A 61 -11.75 9.39 -20.16
CA ALA A 61 -12.75 8.35 -20.45
C ALA A 61 -13.51 7.91 -19.19
N LEU A 62 -12.78 7.65 -18.09
CA LEU A 62 -13.41 7.25 -16.82
C LEU A 62 -14.27 8.35 -16.22
N LYS A 63 -13.85 9.62 -16.28
CA LYS A 63 -14.64 10.77 -15.83
C LYS A 63 -15.93 10.92 -16.64
N ALA A 64 -15.86 10.70 -17.96
CA ALA A 64 -17.04 10.75 -18.83
C ALA A 64 -18.05 9.64 -18.52
N ILE A 65 -17.60 8.44 -18.15
CA ILE A 65 -18.45 7.32 -17.73
C ILE A 65 -19.07 7.61 -16.34
N GLY A 66 -18.30 8.15 -15.40
CA GLY A 66 -18.71 8.47 -14.04
C GLY A 66 -18.69 7.28 -13.08
N PHE A 67 -17.86 7.40 -12.03
CA PHE A 67 -17.69 6.39 -10.98
C PHE A 67 -17.77 7.02 -9.59
N GLU A 68 -18.05 6.21 -8.57
CA GLU A 68 -18.09 6.64 -7.17
C GLU A 68 -16.68 6.82 -6.59
N GLY A 69 -15.66 6.22 -7.21
CA GLY A 69 -14.24 6.36 -6.88
C GLY A 69 -13.37 5.95 -8.06
N TYR A 70 -12.07 6.21 -7.97
CA TYR A 70 -11.13 5.97 -9.06
C TYR A 70 -9.87 5.30 -8.54
N ALA A 71 -9.41 4.28 -9.25
CA ALA A 71 -8.17 3.61 -8.92
C ALA A 71 -7.06 3.95 -9.90
N VAL A 72 -5.83 4.02 -9.40
CA VAL A 72 -4.60 4.03 -10.21
C VAL A 72 -4.14 2.58 -10.33
N GLY A 73 -4.36 1.99 -11.49
CA GLY A 73 -3.96 0.62 -11.82
C GLY A 73 -2.62 0.54 -12.56
N GLY A 74 -2.14 -0.68 -12.81
CA GLY A 74 -0.94 -0.91 -13.61
C GLY A 74 0.36 -0.42 -12.97
N LEU A 75 0.41 -0.35 -11.65
CA LEU A 75 1.60 -0.08 -10.84
C LEU A 75 1.86 -1.25 -9.87
N ALA A 76 3.05 -1.29 -9.26
CA ALA A 76 3.53 -2.40 -8.43
C ALA A 76 3.59 -3.75 -9.18
N VAL A 77 3.83 -3.70 -10.49
CA VAL A 77 3.94 -4.87 -11.39
C VAL A 77 5.37 -5.12 -11.88
N GLY A 78 6.37 -4.48 -11.25
CA GLY A 78 7.80 -4.69 -11.52
C GLY A 78 8.60 -3.44 -11.89
N GLU A 79 7.95 -2.27 -12.00
CA GLU A 79 8.58 -0.99 -12.37
C GLU A 79 9.52 -0.41 -11.30
N GLY A 80 9.33 -0.81 -10.06
CA GLY A 80 10.05 -0.29 -8.90
C GLY A 80 9.49 1.02 -8.34
N GLN A 81 9.87 1.34 -7.09
CA GLN A 81 9.31 2.47 -6.32
C GLN A 81 9.49 3.83 -7.02
N LYS A 82 10.67 4.06 -7.63
CA LYS A 82 10.95 5.35 -8.28
C LYS A 82 9.98 5.63 -9.41
N ALA A 83 9.82 4.68 -10.34
CA ALA A 83 8.91 4.83 -11.47
C ALA A 83 7.43 4.90 -11.01
N MET A 84 7.06 4.17 -9.97
CA MET A 84 5.74 4.29 -9.35
C MET A 84 5.49 5.72 -8.84
N PHE A 85 6.43 6.32 -8.12
CA PHE A 85 6.28 7.69 -7.61
C PHE A 85 6.27 8.73 -8.73
N GLU A 86 7.08 8.56 -9.78
CA GLU A 86 7.05 9.42 -10.96
C GLU A 86 5.65 9.43 -11.61
N VAL A 87 4.97 8.28 -11.67
CA VAL A 87 3.58 8.23 -12.14
C VAL A 87 2.62 8.88 -11.14
N LEU A 88 2.81 8.65 -9.84
CA LEU A 88 1.95 9.25 -8.82
C LEU A 88 2.12 10.76 -8.67
N ASP A 89 3.20 11.35 -9.20
CA ASP A 89 3.39 12.80 -9.24
C ASP A 89 2.40 13.52 -10.19
N PHE A 90 1.71 12.78 -11.08
CA PHE A 90 0.73 13.35 -12.01
C PHE A 90 -0.60 12.59 -12.09
N ALA A 91 -0.61 11.28 -11.89
CA ALA A 91 -1.80 10.46 -12.15
C ALA A 91 -2.98 10.78 -11.21
N PRO A 92 -2.81 11.02 -9.90
CA PRO A 92 -3.90 11.41 -9.02
C PRO A 92 -4.55 12.74 -9.41
N ASP A 93 -3.78 13.71 -9.91
CA ASP A 93 -4.28 15.03 -10.32
C ASP A 93 -5.13 14.97 -11.60
N GLN A 94 -5.00 13.91 -12.38
CA GLN A 94 -5.87 13.65 -13.54
C GLN A 94 -7.26 13.13 -13.14
N LEU A 95 -7.43 12.67 -11.89
CA LEU A 95 -8.65 12.08 -11.34
C LEU A 95 -9.43 13.11 -10.50
N PRO A 96 -10.77 12.95 -10.35
CA PRO A 96 -11.57 13.86 -9.55
C PRO A 96 -11.08 13.99 -8.11
N GLU A 97 -10.98 15.22 -7.61
CA GLU A 97 -10.50 15.53 -6.26
C GLU A 97 -11.55 15.18 -5.20
N ASP A 98 -12.83 15.28 -5.56
CA ASP A 98 -13.98 15.01 -4.68
C ASP A 98 -14.35 13.51 -4.58
N LYS A 99 -13.53 12.61 -5.15
CA LYS A 99 -13.76 11.16 -5.16
C LYS A 99 -12.58 10.40 -4.57
N PRO A 100 -12.83 9.27 -3.88
CA PRO A 100 -11.76 8.42 -3.37
C PRO A 100 -10.81 7.97 -4.46
N ARG A 101 -9.50 8.10 -4.21
CA ARG A 101 -8.40 7.67 -5.08
C ARG A 101 -7.71 6.44 -4.49
N TYR A 102 -7.75 5.35 -5.21
CA TYR A 102 -7.28 4.03 -4.74
C TYR A 102 -6.04 3.57 -5.51
N LEU A 103 -4.92 3.34 -4.82
CA LEU A 103 -3.72 2.75 -5.40
C LEU A 103 -3.73 1.24 -5.16
N MET A 104 -3.81 0.46 -6.23
CA MET A 104 -4.00 -0.98 -6.17
C MET A 104 -2.68 -1.73 -5.91
N GLY A 105 -2.71 -2.68 -4.97
CA GLY A 105 -1.61 -3.61 -4.72
C GLY A 105 -0.36 -3.04 -4.03
N VAL A 106 -0.43 -1.85 -3.47
CA VAL A 106 0.69 -1.14 -2.81
C VAL A 106 0.43 -1.03 -1.31
N GLY A 107 1.35 -1.16 -0.37
CA GLY A 107 2.76 -1.38 -0.55
C GLY A 107 3.48 -1.49 0.79
N LYS A 108 4.78 -1.19 0.79
CA LYS A 108 5.57 -1.04 2.01
C LYS A 108 5.17 0.24 2.74
N PRO A 109 5.52 0.38 4.04
CA PRO A 109 5.24 1.63 4.77
C PRO A 109 5.70 2.91 4.06
N ASP A 110 6.89 2.88 3.46
CA ASP A 110 7.44 4.01 2.70
C ASP A 110 6.63 4.31 1.42
N ASP A 111 6.14 3.27 0.75
CA ASP A 111 5.28 3.41 -0.45
C ASP A 111 3.94 4.04 -0.08
N ILE A 112 3.36 3.63 1.06
CA ILE A 112 2.09 4.13 1.58
C ILE A 112 2.19 5.63 1.90
N VAL A 113 3.21 6.02 2.68
CA VAL A 113 3.44 7.43 3.04
C VAL A 113 3.66 8.28 1.78
N GLY A 114 4.51 7.82 0.85
CA GLY A 114 4.77 8.50 -0.40
C GLY A 114 3.55 8.60 -1.34
N ALA A 115 2.65 7.60 -1.31
CA ALA A 115 1.42 7.62 -2.09
C ALA A 115 0.38 8.59 -1.51
N VAL A 116 0.19 8.60 -0.18
CA VAL A 116 -0.72 9.55 0.49
C VAL A 116 -0.27 11.00 0.27
N LYS A 117 1.03 11.27 0.34
CA LYS A 117 1.62 12.58 -0.01
C LYS A 117 1.20 13.07 -1.40
N ARG A 118 0.94 12.15 -2.32
CA ARG A 118 0.58 12.41 -3.72
C ARG A 118 -0.92 12.33 -4.00
N GLY A 119 -1.74 12.33 -2.95
CA GLY A 119 -3.20 12.41 -3.07
C GLY A 119 -3.90 11.05 -3.23
N ILE A 120 -3.30 9.96 -2.78
CA ILE A 120 -3.96 8.65 -2.68
C ILE A 120 -4.63 8.49 -1.31
N ASP A 121 -5.87 8.02 -1.29
CA ASP A 121 -6.69 7.89 -0.08
C ASP A 121 -6.71 6.47 0.48
N MET A 122 -6.63 5.46 -0.38
CA MET A 122 -6.78 4.06 0.02
C MET A 122 -5.89 3.11 -0.79
N MET A 123 -5.51 2.01 -0.16
CA MET A 123 -4.61 1.00 -0.73
C MET A 123 -4.95 -0.38 -0.21
N ASP A 124 -4.60 -1.42 -0.96
CA ASP A 124 -4.57 -2.81 -0.49
C ASP A 124 -3.18 -3.38 -0.62
N CYS A 125 -2.80 -4.29 0.28
CA CYS A 125 -1.49 -4.89 0.24
C CYS A 125 -1.46 -6.24 0.94
N VAL A 126 -0.78 -7.21 0.31
CA VAL A 126 -0.56 -8.53 0.92
C VAL A 126 0.62 -8.56 1.91
N LEU A 127 1.46 -7.52 1.91
CA LEU A 127 2.72 -7.53 2.67
C LEU A 127 2.55 -7.74 4.17
N PRO A 128 1.62 -7.10 4.88
CA PRO A 128 1.50 -7.29 6.33
C PRO A 128 1.35 -8.75 6.72
N SER A 129 0.45 -9.47 6.06
CA SER A 129 0.19 -10.87 6.36
C SER A 129 1.21 -11.82 5.74
N ARG A 130 1.66 -11.57 4.49
CA ARG A 130 2.70 -12.38 3.83
C ARG A 130 4.01 -12.31 4.59
N SER A 131 4.48 -11.12 4.94
CA SER A 131 5.72 -10.90 5.69
C SER A 131 5.65 -11.50 7.09
N GLY A 132 4.53 -11.34 7.81
CA GLY A 132 4.33 -11.95 9.12
C GLY A 132 4.50 -13.48 9.09
N ARG A 133 3.91 -14.14 8.07
CA ARG A 133 4.06 -15.60 7.90
C ARG A 133 5.49 -16.04 7.56
N THR A 134 6.31 -15.15 7.02
CA THR A 134 7.71 -15.46 6.66
C THR A 134 8.72 -14.93 7.67
N GLY A 135 8.27 -14.45 8.83
CA GLY A 135 9.13 -14.00 9.93
C GLY A 135 9.66 -12.58 9.74
N GLN A 136 9.07 -11.78 8.86
CA GLN A 136 9.42 -10.39 8.65
C GLN A 136 8.35 -9.48 9.26
N VAL A 137 8.75 -8.51 10.05
CA VAL A 137 7.87 -7.51 10.64
C VAL A 137 8.33 -6.10 10.30
N PHE A 138 7.36 -5.19 10.25
CA PHE A 138 7.57 -3.77 10.03
C PHE A 138 7.43 -3.03 11.35
N THR A 139 8.42 -2.24 11.71
CA THR A 139 8.43 -1.41 12.92
C THR A 139 8.68 0.05 12.55
N ARG A 140 8.54 0.95 13.52
CA ARG A 140 8.90 2.37 13.35
C ARG A 140 10.35 2.56 12.95
N ARG A 141 11.22 1.64 13.36
CA ARG A 141 12.66 1.66 13.07
C ARG A 141 13.05 0.85 11.83
N GLY A 142 12.06 0.43 11.01
CA GLY A 142 12.31 -0.30 9.78
C GLY A 142 11.85 -1.75 9.82
N VAL A 143 12.57 -2.63 9.13
CA VAL A 143 12.22 -4.03 8.97
C VAL A 143 13.03 -4.90 9.92
N VAL A 144 12.35 -5.75 10.66
CA VAL A 144 12.96 -6.75 11.54
C VAL A 144 12.68 -8.14 10.98
N ASN A 145 13.72 -8.98 10.91
CA ASN A 145 13.59 -10.39 10.55
C ASN A 145 13.76 -11.24 11.78
N ILE A 146 12.66 -11.72 12.36
CA ILE A 146 12.66 -12.43 13.64
C ILE A 146 13.43 -13.76 13.62
N LYS A 147 13.71 -14.32 12.44
CA LYS A 147 14.50 -15.58 12.33
C LYS A 147 15.99 -15.38 12.63
N ASN A 148 16.49 -14.13 12.64
CA ASN A 148 17.88 -13.85 12.89
C ASN A 148 18.27 -14.20 14.33
N ALA A 149 19.43 -14.86 14.51
CA ALA A 149 19.92 -15.34 15.82
C ALA A 149 20.08 -14.22 16.85
N ARG A 150 20.29 -12.97 16.41
CA ARG A 150 20.37 -11.78 17.28
C ARG A 150 19.15 -11.57 18.18
N HIS A 151 18.02 -12.21 17.88
CA HIS A 151 16.78 -12.09 18.64
C HIS A 151 16.57 -13.25 19.63
N GLN A 152 17.47 -14.25 19.66
CA GLN A 152 17.32 -15.47 20.44
C GLN A 152 17.14 -15.23 21.93
N ASP A 153 17.84 -14.26 22.48
CA ASP A 153 17.85 -13.95 23.92
C ASP A 153 17.31 -12.54 24.22
N ASP A 154 16.70 -11.87 23.24
CA ASP A 154 16.22 -10.48 23.36
C ASP A 154 14.85 -10.43 24.11
N PRO A 155 14.81 -9.93 25.36
CA PRO A 155 13.57 -9.84 26.14
C PRO A 155 12.64 -8.71 25.73
N ARG A 156 13.10 -7.80 24.84
CA ARG A 156 12.33 -6.62 24.42
C ARG A 156 11.23 -6.98 23.41
N PRO A 157 10.18 -6.17 23.26
CA PRO A 157 9.16 -6.36 22.23
C PRO A 157 9.71 -6.09 20.81
N LEU A 158 8.90 -6.39 19.79
CA LEU A 158 9.23 -6.05 18.39
C LEU A 158 9.44 -4.54 18.22
N ASP A 159 8.56 -3.75 18.82
CA ASP A 159 8.55 -2.30 18.80
C ASP A 159 8.03 -1.80 20.16
N GLU A 160 8.85 -1.05 20.90
CA GLU A 160 8.57 -0.61 22.26
C GLU A 160 7.43 0.39 22.34
N ALA A 161 7.16 1.13 21.27
CA ALA A 161 6.08 2.10 21.18
C ALA A 161 4.78 1.51 20.59
N CYS A 162 4.76 0.20 20.27
CA CYS A 162 3.60 -0.47 19.68
C CYS A 162 2.70 -1.09 20.76
N GLY A 163 1.42 -0.71 20.78
CA GLY A 163 0.42 -1.24 21.71
C GLY A 163 -0.28 -2.53 21.26
N CYS A 164 0.18 -3.21 20.20
CA CYS A 164 -0.47 -4.43 19.76
C CYS A 164 -0.24 -5.60 20.74
N PRO A 165 -1.13 -6.62 20.77
CA PRO A 165 -0.97 -7.77 21.66
C PRO A 165 0.35 -8.52 21.53
N ALA A 166 0.97 -8.54 20.34
CA ALA A 166 2.28 -9.16 20.16
C ALA A 166 3.38 -8.39 20.91
N CYS A 167 3.41 -7.05 20.82
CA CYS A 167 4.40 -6.24 21.53
C CYS A 167 4.14 -6.13 23.03
N SER A 168 2.86 -6.11 23.44
CA SER A 168 2.49 -5.95 24.85
C SER A 168 2.74 -7.20 25.70
N ASN A 169 2.77 -8.40 25.09
CA ASN A 169 2.79 -9.64 25.84
C ASN A 169 3.94 -10.59 25.53
N TYR A 170 4.69 -10.35 24.44
CA TYR A 170 5.71 -11.29 23.97
C TYR A 170 7.01 -10.58 23.61
N SER A 171 8.12 -11.23 23.98
CA SER A 171 9.47 -10.78 23.65
C SER A 171 9.89 -11.22 22.25
N ARG A 172 10.92 -10.57 21.71
CA ARG A 172 11.61 -11.00 20.48
C ARG A 172 12.14 -12.42 20.61
N ALA A 173 12.68 -12.78 21.79
CA ALA A 173 13.16 -14.13 22.09
C ALA A 173 12.04 -15.17 21.96
N TYR A 174 10.87 -14.93 22.56
CA TYR A 174 9.73 -15.82 22.42
C TYR A 174 9.27 -15.96 20.96
N LEU A 175 9.11 -14.83 20.26
CA LEU A 175 8.69 -14.82 18.87
C LEU A 175 9.71 -15.50 17.94
N HIS A 176 11.00 -15.31 18.19
CA HIS A 176 12.07 -16.04 17.51
C HIS A 176 11.95 -17.55 17.74
N HIS A 177 11.79 -17.98 19.02
CA HIS A 177 11.66 -19.39 19.37
C HIS A 177 10.49 -20.06 18.68
N VAL A 178 9.26 -19.51 18.81
CA VAL A 178 8.06 -20.11 18.20
C VAL A 178 8.10 -20.06 16.68
N PHE A 179 8.77 -19.07 16.08
CA PHE A 179 8.98 -19.03 14.63
C PHE A 179 9.95 -20.13 14.18
N ARG A 180 11.06 -20.32 14.89
CA ARG A 180 12.05 -21.38 14.60
C ARG A 180 11.47 -22.79 14.81
N SER A 181 10.57 -22.94 15.76
CA SER A 181 9.84 -24.20 16.03
C SER A 181 8.67 -24.43 15.07
N GLN A 182 8.45 -23.51 14.10
CA GLN A 182 7.38 -23.57 13.10
C GLN A 182 5.97 -23.60 13.70
N GLU A 183 5.80 -23.04 14.89
CA GLU A 183 4.49 -22.91 15.53
C GLU A 183 3.63 -21.86 14.84
N ILE A 184 2.36 -22.20 14.58
CA ILE A 184 1.43 -21.30 13.87
C ILE A 184 1.20 -19.98 14.62
N ILE A 185 1.34 -19.95 15.94
CA ILE A 185 1.22 -18.77 16.78
C ILE A 185 2.19 -17.67 16.36
N SER A 186 3.39 -18.02 15.86
CA SER A 186 4.35 -17.04 15.34
C SER A 186 3.76 -16.25 14.17
N SER A 187 3.20 -16.96 13.19
CA SER A 187 2.57 -16.33 12.02
C SER A 187 1.38 -15.44 12.40
N MET A 188 0.59 -15.85 13.39
CA MET A 188 -0.55 -15.09 13.90
C MET A 188 -0.07 -13.79 14.56
N LEU A 189 0.86 -13.86 15.49
CA LEU A 189 1.35 -12.69 16.26
C LEU A 189 2.10 -11.69 15.37
N LEU A 190 2.97 -12.19 14.48
CA LEU A 190 3.72 -11.32 13.55
C LEU A 190 2.79 -10.66 12.53
N THR A 191 1.77 -11.37 12.04
CA THR A 191 0.76 -10.79 11.15
C THR A 191 -0.07 -9.73 11.88
N TRP A 192 -0.48 -10.01 13.12
CA TRP A 192 -1.23 -9.04 13.93
C TRP A 192 -0.43 -7.76 14.15
N HIS A 193 0.85 -7.89 14.55
CA HIS A 193 1.73 -6.75 14.69
C HIS A 193 1.81 -5.92 13.40
N ASN A 194 2.07 -6.57 12.26
CA ASN A 194 2.18 -5.88 10.98
C ASN A 194 0.89 -5.14 10.61
N LEU A 195 -0.27 -5.79 10.75
CA LEU A 195 -1.57 -5.15 10.48
C LEU A 195 -1.82 -3.95 11.42
N HIS A 196 -1.52 -4.10 12.71
CA HIS A 196 -1.64 -3.01 13.68
C HIS A 196 -0.76 -1.82 13.29
N TYR A 197 0.51 -2.05 12.96
CA TYR A 197 1.45 -1.00 12.56
C TYR A 197 1.00 -0.29 11.28
N PHE A 198 0.51 -1.02 10.28
CA PHE A 198 -0.01 -0.42 9.05
C PHE A 198 -1.24 0.46 9.30
N GLN A 199 -2.17 0.01 10.16
CA GLN A 199 -3.33 0.82 10.52
C GLN A 199 -2.93 2.05 11.34
N GLU A 200 -1.92 1.92 12.19
CA GLU A 200 -1.38 3.04 12.97
C GLU A 200 -0.75 4.11 12.07
N ILE A 201 0.06 3.73 11.06
CA ILE A 201 0.61 4.67 10.07
C ILE A 201 -0.54 5.41 9.36
N MET A 202 -1.57 4.70 8.90
CA MET A 202 -2.72 5.31 8.25
C MET A 202 -3.44 6.29 9.18
N GLN A 203 -3.59 5.97 10.48
CA GLN A 203 -4.20 6.87 11.43
C GLN A 203 -3.33 8.11 11.67
N GLN A 204 -2.03 7.94 11.87
CA GLN A 204 -1.09 9.05 12.07
C GLN A 204 -1.07 10.01 10.86
N MET A 205 -1.16 9.49 9.64
CA MET A 205 -1.28 10.33 8.44
C MET A 205 -2.59 11.13 8.43
N ARG A 206 -3.72 10.50 8.77
CA ARG A 206 -5.01 11.21 8.88
C ARG A 206 -4.96 12.33 9.92
N ASP A 207 -4.37 12.04 11.07
CA ASP A 207 -4.23 13.03 12.16
C ASP A 207 -3.33 14.20 11.72
N ALA A 208 -2.23 13.93 11.03
CA ALA A 208 -1.33 14.95 10.50
C ALA A 208 -1.99 15.81 9.41
N ILE A 209 -2.77 15.20 8.50
CA ILE A 209 -3.55 15.91 7.48
C ILE A 209 -4.59 16.83 8.14
N ALA A 210 -5.28 16.35 9.18
CA ALA A 210 -6.31 17.11 9.88
C ALA A 210 -5.80 18.41 10.55
N VAL A 211 -4.50 18.45 10.86
CA VAL A 211 -3.83 19.64 11.45
C VAL A 211 -2.87 20.34 10.47
N ASP A 212 -2.92 19.98 9.19
CA ASP A 212 -2.08 20.53 8.11
C ASP A 212 -0.56 20.40 8.37
N ASP A 213 -0.14 19.29 9.00
CA ASP A 213 1.27 18.99 9.31
C ASP A 213 1.75 17.63 8.75
N PHE A 214 1.35 17.30 7.53
CA PHE A 214 1.80 16.06 6.89
C PHE A 214 3.33 16.03 6.68
N ALA A 215 3.94 17.18 6.37
CA ALA A 215 5.38 17.31 6.17
C ALA A 215 6.18 17.00 7.46
N GLY A 216 5.69 17.45 8.61
CA GLY A 216 6.25 17.12 9.92
C GLY A 216 6.18 15.62 10.21
N PHE A 217 5.02 15.00 9.97
CA PHE A 217 4.85 13.56 10.09
C PHE A 217 5.81 12.78 9.17
N GLU A 218 5.88 13.12 7.88
CA GLU A 218 6.76 12.46 6.91
C GLU A 218 8.23 12.52 7.35
N SER A 219 8.68 13.71 7.78
CA SER A 219 10.05 13.91 8.28
C SER A 219 10.35 13.02 9.49
N GLN A 220 9.45 12.98 10.46
CA GLN A 220 9.59 12.13 11.65
C GLN A 220 9.56 10.64 11.30
N PHE A 221 8.66 10.23 10.42
CA PHE A 221 8.56 8.85 9.94
C PHE A 221 9.88 8.38 9.33
N HIS A 222 10.46 9.14 8.40
CA HIS A 222 11.73 8.79 7.78
C HIS A 222 12.90 8.85 8.75
N ALA A 223 12.94 9.83 9.66
CA ALA A 223 13.98 9.92 10.69
C ALA A 223 13.98 8.69 11.61
N GLN A 224 12.82 8.23 12.06
CA GLN A 224 12.72 7.02 12.88
C GLN A 224 13.17 5.77 12.12
N ARG A 225 12.78 5.62 10.87
CA ARG A 225 13.19 4.46 10.05
C ARG A 225 14.69 4.46 9.74
N ALA A 226 15.30 5.64 9.59
CA ALA A 226 16.75 5.78 9.36
C ALA A 226 17.60 5.31 10.57
N LEU A 227 17.03 5.23 11.77
CA LEU A 227 17.72 4.69 12.94
C LEU A 227 18.04 3.19 12.80
N GLY A 228 17.27 2.46 11.98
CA GLY A 228 17.40 1.01 11.87
C GLY A 228 16.95 0.26 13.12
N ASP A 229 17.01 -1.07 13.07
CA ASP A 229 16.62 -1.91 14.22
C ASP A 229 17.50 -1.62 15.46
N ILE A 230 16.94 -1.90 16.64
CA ILE A 230 17.66 -1.73 17.91
C ILE A 230 18.89 -2.64 17.97
N GLU A 231 19.93 -2.20 18.68
CA GLU A 231 21.15 -3.00 18.86
C GLU A 231 20.81 -4.34 19.55
N PRO A 232 21.52 -5.43 19.21
CA PRO A 232 21.39 -6.72 19.92
C PRO A 232 21.67 -6.57 21.42
N VAL A 233 21.06 -7.46 22.21
CA VAL A 233 21.36 -7.60 23.64
C VAL A 233 22.65 -8.38 23.84
#